data_121a1187b84976af946447ff23bc5d37
#
_entry.id   121a1187b84976af946447ff23bc5d37
#
_cell.length_a   1.000
_cell.length_b   1.000
_cell.length_c   1.000
_cell.angle_alpha   90.00
_cell.angle_beta   90.00
_cell.angle_gamma   90.00
#
_symmetry.space_group_name_H-M   'P 1'
#
loop_
_entity.id
_entity.type
_entity.pdbx_description
1 polymer ?
#
loop_
_entity_poly.entity_id
_entity_poly.type
_entity_poly.pdbx_seq_one_letter_code
_entity_poly.pdbx_strand_id
1 'polypeptide(L)'
;MPEEAKTFSLKCKVCGGDIRNDYLSGVCVCAHCGNKWSMEEMLPNYQAHTHAIEVIAKAKELLSGKPDAARAGQAKLAFKTAAVDCTQHPDAISSELLKICEEGVIESDQVATYAKGKNFFDKGNFRQAMAEFKKIPGVRDVDEMIPACEKGIIAARKKNIPLAIAIGVVLPAIIAIVLSEKLGLSLAICIPVFVVFWAATTYALYLEGTLATVIMVLSFLCAVPLIIFMVLAYGFNMDAGPAAALAVGIPIAVIIAVAVLPERS
;
A
#
# COMPACT_ATOMS: atom_id res chain seq x y z
N MET A 1 -23.76 -29.86 -18.21
CA MET A 1 -23.56 -29.10 -19.44
C MET A 1 -24.00 -27.69 -19.12
N PRO A 2 -23.17 -26.67 -19.17
CA PRO A 2 -23.62 -25.30 -18.96
C PRO A 2 -24.49 -24.91 -20.15
N GLU A 3 -25.68 -24.48 -19.84
CA GLU A 3 -26.66 -23.92 -20.80
C GLU A 3 -26.03 -22.67 -21.42
N GLU A 4 -25.78 -22.71 -22.73
CA GLU A 4 -25.23 -21.56 -23.45
C GLU A 4 -26.16 -20.37 -23.22
N ALA A 5 -25.63 -19.31 -22.62
CA ALA A 5 -26.32 -18.04 -22.44
C ALA A 5 -26.74 -17.54 -23.81
N LYS A 6 -28.03 -17.71 -24.14
CA LYS A 6 -28.64 -17.14 -25.35
C LYS A 6 -28.48 -15.63 -25.29
N THR A 7 -27.54 -15.10 -26.05
CA THR A 7 -27.40 -13.67 -26.30
C THR A 7 -28.70 -13.15 -26.87
N PHE A 8 -29.41 -12.32 -26.12
CA PHE A 8 -30.72 -11.78 -26.53
C PHE A 8 -30.48 -10.69 -27.58
N SER A 9 -30.56 -11.09 -28.85
CA SER A 9 -30.43 -10.16 -29.97
C SER A 9 -31.82 -9.57 -30.28
N LEU A 10 -32.02 -8.33 -29.80
CA LEU A 10 -33.20 -7.55 -30.19
C LEU A 10 -33.09 -7.13 -31.66
N LYS A 11 -34.19 -7.28 -32.43
CA LYS A 11 -34.26 -6.86 -33.82
C LYS A 11 -35.05 -5.57 -33.96
N CYS A 12 -34.55 -4.69 -34.81
CA CYS A 12 -35.21 -3.42 -35.13
C CYS A 12 -36.55 -3.64 -35.79
N LYS A 13 -37.59 -3.03 -35.25
CA LYS A 13 -38.96 -3.12 -35.80
C LYS A 13 -39.12 -2.49 -37.21
N VAL A 14 -38.15 -1.63 -37.61
CA VAL A 14 -38.20 -0.92 -38.90
C VAL A 14 -37.36 -1.62 -39.97
N CYS A 15 -36.14 -2.02 -39.67
CA CYS A 15 -35.23 -2.55 -40.69
C CYS A 15 -34.71 -3.98 -40.40
N GLY A 16 -35.11 -4.61 -39.30
CA GLY A 16 -34.67 -5.95 -38.93
C GLY A 16 -33.20 -6.05 -38.47
N GLY A 17 -32.45 -4.94 -38.43
CA GLY A 17 -31.07 -4.91 -37.99
C GLY A 17 -30.92 -5.10 -36.48
N ASP A 18 -29.70 -5.35 -36.04
CA ASP A 18 -29.40 -5.56 -34.61
C ASP A 18 -29.52 -4.26 -33.80
N ILE A 19 -30.06 -4.39 -32.60
CA ILE A 19 -30.23 -3.29 -31.66
C ILE A 19 -29.13 -3.36 -30.63
N ARG A 20 -28.49 -2.21 -30.32
CA ARG A 20 -27.61 -2.02 -29.19
C ARG A 20 -28.41 -1.50 -28.00
N ASN A 21 -28.29 -2.20 -26.88
CA ASN A 21 -28.98 -1.86 -25.66
C ASN A 21 -28.02 -1.04 -24.76
N ASP A 22 -28.46 0.15 -24.38
CA ASP A 22 -27.78 0.91 -23.32
C ASP A 22 -28.69 0.94 -22.09
N TYR A 23 -28.48 -0.01 -21.21
CA TYR A 23 -29.30 -0.17 -20.00
C TYR A 23 -29.25 1.04 -19.08
N LEU A 24 -28.18 1.80 -19.10
CA LEU A 24 -28.01 2.95 -18.20
C LEU A 24 -28.73 4.20 -18.69
N SER A 25 -28.80 4.39 -20.01
CA SER A 25 -29.57 5.50 -20.60
C SER A 25 -31.05 5.16 -20.83
N GLY A 26 -31.43 3.90 -20.66
CA GLY A 26 -32.80 3.44 -20.92
C GLY A 26 -33.20 3.46 -22.40
N VAL A 27 -32.23 3.49 -23.31
CA VAL A 27 -32.46 3.65 -24.77
C VAL A 27 -31.89 2.47 -25.55
N CYS A 28 -32.68 1.96 -26.49
CA CYS A 28 -32.27 1.00 -27.51
C CYS A 28 -32.02 1.73 -28.83
N VAL A 29 -30.85 1.50 -29.46
CA VAL A 29 -30.48 2.13 -30.72
C VAL A 29 -30.18 1.06 -31.77
N CYS A 30 -30.85 1.16 -32.95
CA CYS A 30 -30.52 0.28 -34.05
C CYS A 30 -29.16 0.63 -34.66
N ALA A 31 -28.24 -0.35 -34.71
CA ALA A 31 -26.92 -0.15 -35.29
C ALA A 31 -26.98 0.10 -36.82
N HIS A 32 -28.07 -0.29 -37.51
CA HIS A 32 -28.18 -0.20 -38.96
C HIS A 32 -28.90 1.06 -39.43
N CYS A 33 -30.10 1.41 -38.87
CA CYS A 33 -30.91 2.56 -39.32
C CYS A 33 -30.92 3.75 -38.34
N GLY A 34 -30.29 3.63 -37.17
CA GLY A 34 -30.17 4.70 -36.16
C GLY A 34 -31.47 4.99 -35.38
N ASN A 35 -32.57 4.29 -35.64
CA ASN A 35 -33.81 4.49 -34.90
C ASN A 35 -33.63 4.15 -33.42
N LYS A 36 -34.33 4.92 -32.58
CA LYS A 36 -34.28 4.81 -31.11
C LYS A 36 -35.64 4.41 -30.56
N TRP A 37 -35.62 3.56 -29.55
CA TRP A 37 -36.80 3.14 -28.76
C TRP A 37 -36.45 3.21 -27.27
N SER A 38 -37.49 3.31 -26.43
CA SER A 38 -37.28 3.12 -25.00
C SER A 38 -37.02 1.65 -24.68
N MET A 39 -36.23 1.39 -23.63
CA MET A 39 -36.04 0.02 -23.17
C MET A 39 -37.34 -0.66 -22.74
N GLU A 40 -38.26 0.11 -22.13
CA GLU A 40 -39.58 -0.39 -21.70
C GLU A 40 -40.40 -0.92 -22.84
N GLU A 41 -40.34 -0.28 -24.03
CA GLU A 41 -41.04 -0.72 -25.23
C GLU A 41 -40.47 -1.98 -25.87
N MET A 42 -39.18 -2.23 -25.66
CA MET A 42 -38.46 -3.32 -26.30
C MET A 42 -38.27 -4.53 -25.39
N LEU A 43 -38.27 -4.33 -24.09
CA LEU A 43 -37.97 -5.34 -23.05
C LEU A 43 -39.09 -5.34 -22.00
N PRO A 44 -40.01 -6.32 -22.00
CA PRO A 44 -41.17 -6.36 -21.09
C PRO A 44 -40.78 -6.37 -19.59
N ASN A 45 -39.62 -6.96 -19.26
CA ASN A 45 -39.17 -7.09 -17.87
C ASN A 45 -38.22 -5.98 -17.44
N TYR A 46 -38.01 -4.95 -18.26
CA TYR A 46 -37.06 -3.87 -17.93
C TYR A 46 -37.38 -3.19 -16.59
N GLN A 47 -38.67 -2.98 -16.29
CA GLN A 47 -39.09 -2.36 -15.03
C GLN A 47 -38.67 -3.15 -13.78
N ALA A 48 -38.60 -4.48 -13.88
CA ALA A 48 -38.15 -5.32 -12.76
C ALA A 48 -36.65 -5.07 -12.39
N HIS A 49 -35.87 -4.54 -13.34
CA HIS A 49 -34.46 -4.28 -13.16
C HIS A 49 -34.11 -2.80 -12.92
N THR A 50 -35.11 -1.91 -12.87
CA THR A 50 -34.89 -0.44 -12.78
C THR A 50 -34.06 -0.07 -11.56
N HIS A 51 -34.33 -0.68 -10.41
CA HIS A 51 -33.56 -0.41 -9.18
C HIS A 51 -32.09 -0.82 -9.33
N ALA A 52 -31.79 -2.01 -9.87
CA ALA A 52 -30.42 -2.46 -10.10
C ALA A 52 -29.69 -1.52 -11.09
N ILE A 53 -30.36 -1.05 -12.13
CA ILE A 53 -29.83 -0.13 -13.13
C ILE A 53 -29.48 1.23 -12.49
N GLU A 54 -30.36 1.78 -11.66
CA GLU A 54 -30.12 3.03 -10.93
C GLU A 54 -28.90 2.91 -9.98
N VAL A 55 -28.81 1.79 -9.27
CA VAL A 55 -27.68 1.52 -8.36
C VAL A 55 -26.37 1.39 -9.14
N ILE A 56 -26.37 0.72 -10.31
CA ILE A 56 -25.21 0.62 -11.20
C ILE A 56 -24.82 2.01 -11.73
N ALA A 57 -25.78 2.83 -12.16
CA ALA A 57 -25.51 4.17 -12.66
C ALA A 57 -24.84 5.03 -11.57
N LYS A 58 -25.35 5.00 -10.34
CA LYS A 58 -24.77 5.69 -9.20
C LYS A 58 -23.37 5.17 -8.87
N ALA A 59 -23.14 3.85 -8.96
CA ALA A 59 -21.82 3.26 -8.74
C ALA A 59 -20.79 3.75 -9.78
N LYS A 60 -21.18 3.82 -11.06
CA LYS A 60 -20.34 4.37 -12.13
C LYS A 60 -20.06 5.86 -11.95
N GLU A 61 -21.03 6.64 -11.49
CA GLU A 61 -20.82 8.05 -11.14
C GLU A 61 -19.77 8.21 -10.03
N LEU A 62 -19.79 7.34 -9.00
CA LEU A 62 -18.78 7.34 -7.95
C LEU A 62 -17.36 7.09 -8.49
N LEU A 63 -17.21 6.28 -9.55
CA LEU A 63 -15.92 5.96 -10.16
C LEU A 63 -15.45 6.99 -11.20
N SER A 64 -16.37 7.75 -11.81
CA SER A 64 -16.04 8.72 -12.88
C SER A 64 -15.24 9.94 -12.39
N GLY A 65 -15.23 10.21 -11.08
CA GLY A 65 -14.58 11.36 -10.50
C GLY A 65 -13.08 11.15 -10.23
N LYS A 66 -12.53 12.05 -9.41
CA LYS A 66 -11.14 11.94 -8.93
C LYS A 66 -10.97 10.63 -8.17
N PRO A 67 -9.90 9.86 -8.42
CA PRO A 67 -9.67 8.58 -7.75
C PRO A 67 -9.61 8.75 -6.22
N ASP A 68 -10.49 8.05 -5.53
CA ASP A 68 -10.60 8.06 -4.08
C ASP A 68 -10.95 6.65 -3.58
N ALA A 69 -10.23 6.17 -2.57
CA ALA A 69 -10.39 4.81 -2.07
C ALA A 69 -11.74 4.60 -1.35
N ALA A 70 -12.27 5.62 -0.68
CA ALA A 70 -13.54 5.53 0.01
C ALA A 70 -14.70 5.49 -0.99
N ARG A 71 -14.69 6.37 -2.01
CA ARG A 71 -15.67 6.37 -3.10
C ARG A 71 -15.64 5.07 -3.90
N ALA A 72 -14.45 4.54 -4.19
CA ALA A 72 -14.30 3.25 -4.86
C ALA A 72 -14.86 2.09 -4.00
N GLY A 73 -14.67 2.14 -2.67
CA GLY A 73 -15.30 1.19 -1.75
C GLY A 73 -16.82 1.23 -1.75
N GLN A 74 -17.39 2.45 -1.80
CA GLN A 74 -18.85 2.64 -1.92
C GLN A 74 -19.37 2.13 -3.28
N ALA A 75 -18.69 2.42 -4.37
CA ALA A 75 -19.04 1.93 -5.70
C ALA A 75 -19.02 0.40 -5.74
N LYS A 76 -17.99 -0.24 -5.19
CA LYS A 76 -17.90 -1.70 -5.08
C LYS A 76 -19.07 -2.30 -4.33
N LEU A 77 -19.49 -1.68 -3.22
CA LEU A 77 -20.64 -2.14 -2.46
C LEU A 77 -21.93 -1.99 -3.28
N ALA A 78 -22.10 -0.87 -3.97
CA ALA A 78 -23.26 -0.63 -4.84
C ALA A 78 -23.35 -1.66 -5.98
N PHE A 79 -22.26 -1.98 -6.68
CA PHE A 79 -22.24 -3.05 -7.69
C PHE A 79 -22.62 -4.41 -7.11
N LYS A 80 -22.13 -4.75 -5.91
CA LYS A 80 -22.53 -5.99 -5.24
C LYS A 80 -24.02 -6.02 -4.88
N THR A 81 -24.57 -4.90 -4.42
CA THR A 81 -26.01 -4.78 -4.13
C THR A 81 -26.82 -4.97 -5.40
N ALA A 82 -26.46 -4.28 -6.49
CA ALA A 82 -27.14 -4.45 -7.78
C ALA A 82 -27.04 -5.90 -8.31
N ALA A 83 -25.92 -6.57 -8.10
CA ALA A 83 -25.79 -7.98 -8.47
C ALA A 83 -26.76 -8.89 -7.71
N VAL A 84 -26.97 -8.63 -6.41
CA VAL A 84 -27.96 -9.37 -5.61
C VAL A 84 -29.38 -9.13 -6.15
N ASP A 85 -29.73 -7.88 -6.46
CA ASP A 85 -31.04 -7.55 -7.05
C ASP A 85 -31.26 -8.27 -8.37
N CYS A 86 -30.26 -8.32 -9.25
CA CYS A 86 -30.32 -9.04 -10.52
C CYS A 86 -30.58 -10.55 -10.35
N THR A 87 -30.11 -11.16 -9.25
CA THR A 87 -30.34 -12.59 -9.01
C THR A 87 -31.78 -12.92 -8.59
N GLN A 88 -32.56 -11.94 -8.17
CA GLN A 88 -33.97 -12.13 -7.80
C GLN A 88 -34.88 -12.33 -9.00
N HIS A 89 -34.52 -11.80 -10.18
CA HIS A 89 -35.26 -11.90 -11.42
C HIS A 89 -34.36 -12.44 -12.52
N PRO A 90 -34.11 -13.76 -12.56
CA PRO A 90 -33.20 -14.34 -13.54
C PRO A 90 -33.77 -14.35 -14.95
N ASP A 91 -33.19 -13.50 -15.80
CA ASP A 91 -33.52 -13.40 -17.23
C ASP A 91 -32.28 -12.98 -18.04
N ALA A 92 -32.49 -12.70 -19.34
CA ALA A 92 -31.37 -12.26 -20.20
C ALA A 92 -30.83 -10.89 -19.80
N ILE A 93 -31.68 -9.99 -19.28
CA ILE A 93 -31.27 -8.65 -18.82
C ILE A 93 -30.39 -8.78 -17.55
N SER A 94 -30.83 -9.60 -16.59
CA SER A 94 -30.08 -9.83 -15.36
C SER A 94 -28.70 -10.40 -15.65
N SER A 95 -28.58 -11.30 -16.63
CA SER A 95 -27.27 -11.88 -17.00
C SER A 95 -26.28 -10.84 -17.54
N GLU A 96 -26.75 -9.84 -18.28
CA GLU A 96 -25.93 -8.75 -18.78
C GLU A 96 -25.59 -7.73 -17.67
N LEU A 97 -26.56 -7.39 -16.82
CA LEU A 97 -26.33 -6.51 -15.68
C LEU A 97 -25.35 -7.13 -14.68
N LEU A 98 -25.38 -8.46 -14.47
CA LEU A 98 -24.41 -9.15 -13.64
C LEU A 98 -22.98 -9.02 -14.17
N LYS A 99 -22.77 -9.13 -15.49
CA LYS A 99 -21.45 -8.87 -16.09
C LYS A 99 -20.99 -7.45 -15.83
N ILE A 100 -21.87 -6.45 -16.00
CA ILE A 100 -21.57 -5.05 -15.70
C ILE A 100 -21.20 -4.87 -14.21
N CYS A 101 -21.90 -5.57 -13.32
CA CYS A 101 -21.58 -5.53 -11.88
C CYS A 101 -20.22 -6.17 -11.59
N GLU A 102 -19.89 -7.31 -12.19
CA GLU A 102 -18.59 -7.97 -12.03
C GLU A 102 -17.44 -7.09 -12.52
N GLU A 103 -17.56 -6.54 -13.72
CA GLU A 103 -16.60 -5.58 -14.28
C GLU A 103 -16.46 -4.35 -13.38
N GLY A 104 -17.57 -3.80 -12.89
CA GLY A 104 -17.60 -2.66 -11.99
C GLY A 104 -16.95 -2.92 -10.62
N VAL A 105 -17.06 -4.14 -10.10
CA VAL A 105 -16.34 -4.56 -8.88
C VAL A 105 -14.83 -4.58 -9.12
N ILE A 106 -14.39 -5.13 -10.26
CA ILE A 106 -12.96 -5.16 -10.63
C ILE A 106 -12.43 -3.73 -10.81
N GLU A 107 -13.15 -2.88 -11.54
CA GLU A 107 -12.79 -1.48 -11.74
C GLU A 107 -12.70 -0.73 -10.41
N SER A 108 -13.65 -0.96 -9.49
CA SER A 108 -13.63 -0.36 -8.15
C SER A 108 -12.37 -0.74 -7.36
N ASP A 109 -11.94 -2.00 -7.42
CA ASP A 109 -10.71 -2.46 -6.77
C ASP A 109 -9.46 -1.84 -7.41
N GLN A 110 -9.44 -1.69 -8.72
CA GLN A 110 -8.36 -1.01 -9.44
C GLN A 110 -8.26 0.46 -9.04
N VAL A 111 -9.39 1.19 -9.00
CA VAL A 111 -9.44 2.60 -8.59
C VAL A 111 -9.01 2.78 -7.14
N ALA A 112 -9.45 1.90 -6.23
CA ALA A 112 -9.04 1.94 -4.83
C ALA A 112 -7.53 1.70 -4.67
N THR A 113 -6.98 0.73 -5.39
CA THR A 113 -5.55 0.41 -5.38
C THR A 113 -4.73 1.56 -5.98
N TYR A 114 -5.19 2.16 -7.08
CA TYR A 114 -4.58 3.34 -7.68
C TYR A 114 -4.56 4.53 -6.71
N ALA A 115 -5.70 4.84 -6.06
CA ALA A 115 -5.80 5.92 -5.09
C ALA A 115 -4.84 5.74 -3.90
N LYS A 116 -4.70 4.50 -3.41
CA LYS A 116 -3.71 4.13 -2.41
C LYS A 116 -2.27 4.37 -2.87
N GLY A 117 -1.92 3.87 -4.06
CA GLY A 117 -0.61 4.06 -4.66
C GLY A 117 -0.27 5.54 -4.81
N LYS A 118 -1.22 6.34 -5.29
CA LYS A 118 -1.06 7.78 -5.44
C LYS A 118 -0.86 8.51 -4.10
N ASN A 119 -1.62 8.14 -3.07
CA ASN A 119 -1.43 8.70 -1.72
C ASN A 119 -0.03 8.39 -1.16
N PHE A 120 0.48 7.17 -1.38
CA PHE A 120 1.86 6.85 -1.00
C PHE A 120 2.89 7.64 -1.81
N PHE A 121 2.66 7.80 -3.11
CA PHE A 121 3.52 8.59 -3.99
C PHE A 121 3.61 10.05 -3.55
N ASP A 122 2.48 10.69 -3.29
CA ASP A 122 2.38 12.09 -2.86
C ASP A 122 3.03 12.32 -1.48
N LYS A 123 3.06 11.30 -0.63
CA LYS A 123 3.78 11.30 0.67
C LYS A 123 5.28 10.99 0.55
N GLY A 124 5.79 10.72 -0.66
CA GLY A 124 7.17 10.33 -0.87
C GLY A 124 7.51 8.88 -0.52
N ASN A 125 6.51 8.06 -0.21
CA ASN A 125 6.67 6.63 0.09
C ASN A 125 6.72 5.80 -1.21
N PHE A 126 7.72 6.06 -2.05
CA PHE A 126 7.80 5.54 -3.42
C PHE A 126 7.81 4.01 -3.50
N ARG A 127 8.39 3.30 -2.52
CA ARG A 127 8.37 1.82 -2.51
C ARG A 127 6.97 1.26 -2.30
N GLN A 128 6.22 1.84 -1.36
CA GLN A 128 4.84 1.42 -1.10
C GLN A 128 3.94 1.78 -2.29
N ALA A 129 4.13 2.97 -2.87
CA ALA A 129 3.44 3.37 -4.08
C ALA A 129 3.68 2.38 -5.23
N MET A 130 4.94 2.02 -5.51
CA MET A 130 5.31 1.07 -6.54
C MET A 130 4.72 -0.33 -6.29
N ALA A 131 4.65 -0.78 -5.03
CA ALA A 131 4.06 -2.06 -4.67
C ALA A 131 2.54 -2.09 -4.95
N GLU A 132 1.83 -0.98 -4.73
CA GLU A 132 0.41 -0.88 -5.08
C GLU A 132 0.21 -0.78 -6.61
N PHE A 133 0.99 0.02 -7.31
CA PHE A 133 0.88 0.17 -8.77
C PHE A 133 1.16 -1.14 -9.53
N LYS A 134 2.10 -1.95 -9.08
CA LYS A 134 2.39 -3.27 -9.69
C LYS A 134 1.22 -4.26 -9.64
N LYS A 135 0.22 -4.03 -8.80
CA LYS A 135 -0.98 -4.88 -8.73
C LYS A 135 -1.98 -4.60 -9.86
N ILE A 136 -1.87 -3.43 -10.51
CA ILE A 136 -2.82 -2.93 -11.50
C ILE A 136 -2.11 -2.42 -12.78
N PRO A 137 -1.30 -3.26 -13.44
CA PRO A 137 -0.58 -2.85 -14.64
C PRO A 137 -1.55 -2.42 -15.75
N GLY A 138 -1.19 -1.40 -16.53
CA GLY A 138 -1.99 -0.90 -17.65
C GLY A 138 -3.21 -0.09 -17.25
N VAL A 139 -3.45 0.17 -15.96
CA VAL A 139 -4.58 0.98 -15.50
C VAL A 139 -4.14 2.44 -15.41
N ARG A 140 -4.85 3.33 -16.12
CA ARG A 140 -4.57 4.78 -16.15
C ARG A 140 -3.10 5.08 -16.52
N ASP A 141 -2.42 5.91 -15.72
CA ASP A 141 -1.02 6.33 -15.89
C ASP A 141 -0.03 5.49 -15.04
N VAL A 142 -0.43 4.30 -14.58
CA VAL A 142 0.39 3.44 -13.71
C VAL A 142 1.74 3.10 -14.34
N ASP A 143 1.76 2.84 -15.65
CA ASP A 143 2.99 2.49 -16.37
C ASP A 143 4.01 3.64 -16.40
N GLU A 144 3.55 4.90 -16.28
CA GLU A 144 4.41 6.08 -16.12
C GLU A 144 4.78 6.32 -14.65
N MET A 145 3.89 5.97 -13.72
CA MET A 145 4.11 6.16 -12.29
C MET A 145 5.16 5.19 -11.71
N ILE A 146 5.26 3.97 -12.24
CA ILE A 146 6.26 2.99 -11.78
C ILE A 146 7.69 3.51 -11.97
N PRO A 147 8.14 3.95 -13.17
CA PRO A 147 9.47 4.54 -13.33
C PRO A 147 9.64 5.86 -12.57
N ALA A 148 8.57 6.64 -12.35
CA ALA A 148 8.63 7.81 -11.49
C ALA A 148 8.92 7.44 -10.02
N CYS A 149 8.32 6.35 -9.51
CA CYS A 149 8.63 5.81 -8.18
C CYS A 149 10.10 5.37 -8.09
N GLU A 150 10.65 4.70 -9.11
CA GLU A 150 12.06 4.28 -9.14
C GLU A 150 13.00 5.47 -9.06
N LYS A 151 12.75 6.52 -9.84
CA LYS A 151 13.51 7.78 -9.77
C LYS A 151 13.42 8.42 -8.38
N GLY A 152 12.23 8.42 -7.77
CA GLY A 152 12.00 8.92 -6.42
C GLY A 152 12.82 8.15 -5.35
N ILE A 153 12.86 6.82 -5.44
CA ILE A 153 13.67 5.97 -4.56
C ILE A 153 15.16 6.30 -4.69
N ILE A 154 15.67 6.44 -5.92
CA ILE A 154 17.08 6.78 -6.17
C ILE A 154 17.40 8.18 -5.61
N ALA A 155 16.52 9.16 -5.82
CA ALA A 155 16.71 10.51 -5.32
C ALA A 155 16.71 10.56 -3.78
N ALA A 156 15.78 9.84 -3.12
CA ALA A 156 15.72 9.74 -1.66
C ALA A 156 16.99 9.09 -1.10
N ARG A 157 17.52 8.04 -1.75
CA ARG A 157 18.80 7.43 -1.36
C ARG A 157 19.95 8.43 -1.43
N LYS A 158 20.10 9.16 -2.55
CA LYS A 158 21.17 10.16 -2.69
C LYS A 158 21.14 11.21 -1.60
N LYS A 159 19.93 11.66 -1.22
CA LYS A 159 19.75 12.67 -0.15
C LYS A 159 20.18 12.16 1.22
N ASN A 160 19.99 10.87 1.49
CA ASN A 160 20.29 10.27 2.81
C ASN A 160 21.74 9.80 2.96
N ILE A 161 22.51 9.66 1.87
CA ILE A 161 23.92 9.25 1.91
C ILE A 161 24.77 10.15 2.83
N PRO A 162 24.77 11.50 2.71
CA PRO A 162 25.60 12.34 3.57
C PRO A 162 25.22 12.24 5.04
N LEU A 163 23.93 12.12 5.35
CA LEU A 163 23.46 11.93 6.72
C LEU A 163 23.89 10.57 7.28
N ALA A 164 23.80 9.52 6.48
CA ALA A 164 24.29 8.19 6.84
C ALA A 164 25.80 8.19 7.11
N ILE A 165 26.58 8.91 6.30
CA ILE A 165 28.02 9.09 6.51
C ILE A 165 28.28 9.88 7.81
N ALA A 166 27.60 10.98 8.05
CA ALA A 166 27.79 11.82 9.23
C ALA A 166 27.48 11.07 10.53
N ILE A 167 26.32 10.44 10.62
CA ILE A 167 25.92 9.65 11.80
C ILE A 167 26.79 8.41 11.91
N GLY A 168 27.08 7.84 10.83
CA GLY A 168 27.68 6.58 10.72
C GLY A 168 29.23 6.62 10.78
N VAL A 169 30.02 7.60 10.29
CA VAL A 169 31.51 7.68 10.31
C VAL A 169 32.00 8.68 11.36
N VAL A 170 31.42 9.85 11.32
CA VAL A 170 31.96 10.97 12.04
C VAL A 170 31.66 10.84 13.55
N LEU A 171 30.40 10.51 13.88
CA LEU A 171 29.98 10.45 15.27
C LEU A 171 30.72 9.34 16.09
N PRO A 172 30.80 8.08 15.62
CA PRO A 172 31.54 7.04 16.32
C PRO A 172 33.03 7.28 16.36
N ALA A 173 33.62 7.88 15.33
CA ALA A 173 35.03 8.24 15.37
C ALA A 173 35.33 9.27 16.49
N ILE A 174 34.49 10.28 16.63
CA ILE A 174 34.60 11.26 17.71
C ILE A 174 34.45 10.57 19.10
N ILE A 175 33.44 9.71 19.23
CA ILE A 175 33.21 8.97 20.50
C ILE A 175 34.42 8.07 20.82
N ALA A 176 34.99 7.36 19.84
CA ALA A 176 36.14 6.50 20.04
C ALA A 176 37.38 7.30 20.50
N ILE A 177 37.62 8.47 19.92
CA ILE A 177 38.74 9.36 20.32
C ILE A 177 38.55 9.84 21.76
N VAL A 178 37.36 10.34 22.10
CA VAL A 178 37.04 10.83 23.45
C VAL A 178 37.17 9.73 24.50
N LEU A 179 36.70 8.51 24.20
CA LEU A 179 36.82 7.37 25.08
C LEU A 179 38.29 6.94 25.28
N SER A 180 39.09 6.95 24.22
CA SER A 180 40.52 6.61 24.31
C SER A 180 41.32 7.59 25.19
N GLU A 181 41.04 8.90 25.06
CA GLU A 181 41.71 9.93 25.85
C GLU A 181 41.27 9.95 27.30
N LYS A 182 39.99 9.72 27.59
CA LYS A 182 39.43 9.79 28.94
C LYS A 182 39.59 8.50 29.75
N LEU A 183 39.54 7.34 29.07
CA LEU A 183 39.55 6.03 29.72
C LEU A 183 40.87 5.26 29.55
N GLY A 184 41.84 5.81 28.85
CA GLY A 184 43.16 5.16 28.63
C GLY A 184 43.05 3.84 27.84
N LEU A 185 41.94 3.61 27.15
CA LEU A 185 41.69 2.40 26.38
C LEU A 185 42.52 2.39 25.09
N SER A 186 43.16 1.25 24.82
CA SER A 186 43.87 1.09 23.55
C SER A 186 42.96 1.30 22.36
N LEU A 187 43.27 2.29 21.52
CA LEU A 187 42.57 2.57 20.26
C LEU A 187 42.46 1.32 19.38
N ALA A 188 43.38 0.39 19.46
CA ALA A 188 43.43 -0.87 18.74
C ALA A 188 42.20 -1.78 19.05
N ILE A 189 41.60 -1.64 20.24
CA ILE A 189 40.41 -2.41 20.65
C ILE A 189 39.13 -1.64 20.32
N CYS A 190 39.12 -0.33 20.56
CA CYS A 190 37.94 0.50 20.35
C CYS A 190 37.56 0.65 18.88
N ILE A 191 38.53 0.83 17.98
CA ILE A 191 38.28 1.07 16.55
C ILE A 191 37.54 -0.11 15.85
N PRO A 192 38.00 -1.38 15.96
CA PRO A 192 37.31 -2.49 15.30
C PRO A 192 35.88 -2.68 15.78
N VAL A 193 35.64 -2.55 17.09
CA VAL A 193 34.28 -2.70 17.65
C VAL A 193 33.34 -1.60 17.12
N PHE A 194 33.82 -0.36 17.13
CA PHE A 194 33.04 0.75 16.56
C PHE A 194 32.80 0.63 15.05
N VAL A 195 33.81 0.20 14.28
CA VAL A 195 33.69 0.02 12.83
C VAL A 195 32.62 -1.05 12.47
N VAL A 196 32.64 -2.18 13.19
CA VAL A 196 31.65 -3.25 12.95
C VAL A 196 30.25 -2.80 13.34
N PHE A 197 30.07 -2.20 14.51
CA PHE A 197 28.79 -1.65 14.95
C PHE A 197 28.26 -0.60 13.98
N TRP A 198 29.15 0.20 13.51
CA TRP A 198 28.85 1.29 12.62
C TRP A 198 28.55 0.86 11.18
N ALA A 199 29.26 -0.11 10.64
CA ALA A 199 28.94 -0.72 9.36
C ALA A 199 27.55 -1.37 9.41
N ALA A 200 27.19 -2.01 10.53
CA ALA A 200 25.87 -2.61 10.72
C ALA A 200 24.74 -1.56 10.76
N THR A 201 24.92 -0.44 11.50
CA THR A 201 23.92 0.64 11.56
C THR A 201 23.79 1.39 10.23
N THR A 202 24.91 1.64 9.54
CA THR A 202 24.88 2.26 8.20
C THR A 202 24.21 1.35 7.19
N TYR A 203 24.48 0.06 7.24
CA TYR A 203 23.82 -0.93 6.40
C TYR A 203 22.33 -1.03 6.70
N ALA A 204 21.92 -0.97 7.97
CA ALA A 204 20.52 -0.93 8.37
C ALA A 204 19.79 0.33 7.87
N LEU A 205 20.42 1.49 7.89
CA LEU A 205 19.87 2.73 7.31
C LEU A 205 19.74 2.66 5.77
N TYR A 206 20.56 1.82 5.13
CA TYR A 206 20.52 1.57 3.70
C TYR A 206 19.43 0.54 3.29
N LEU A 207 19.17 -0.44 4.18
CA LEU A 207 18.12 -1.44 4.06
C LEU A 207 16.81 -0.87 4.60
N GLU A 208 15.94 -0.32 3.78
CA GLU A 208 14.60 0.07 4.21
C GLU A 208 13.72 -1.18 4.45
N GLY A 209 12.96 -1.19 5.54
CA GLY A 209 11.98 -2.23 5.86
C GLY A 209 12.18 -2.89 7.22
N THR A 210 11.41 -3.94 7.51
CA THR A 210 11.45 -4.68 8.77
C THR A 210 12.85 -5.22 9.13
N LEU A 211 13.62 -5.66 8.12
CA LEU A 211 14.98 -6.15 8.31
C LEU A 211 15.92 -5.03 8.81
N ALA A 212 15.80 -3.82 8.28
CA ALA A 212 16.54 -2.65 8.73
C ALA A 212 16.25 -2.34 10.21
N THR A 213 14.99 -2.39 10.61
CA THR A 213 14.56 -2.17 11.99
C THR A 213 15.12 -3.25 12.92
N VAL A 214 15.09 -4.52 12.50
CA VAL A 214 15.65 -5.63 13.27
C VAL A 214 17.16 -5.47 13.46
N ILE A 215 17.91 -5.16 12.40
CA ILE A 215 19.38 -4.95 12.51
C ILE A 215 19.69 -3.75 13.40
N MET A 216 18.93 -2.66 13.29
CA MET A 216 19.10 -1.47 14.12
C MET A 216 18.86 -1.79 15.61
N VAL A 217 17.77 -2.51 15.92
CA VAL A 217 17.44 -2.93 17.29
C VAL A 217 18.51 -3.88 17.87
N LEU A 218 18.93 -4.87 17.09
CA LEU A 218 19.99 -5.80 17.52
C LEU A 218 21.32 -5.07 17.75
N SER A 219 21.70 -4.14 16.89
CA SER A 219 22.91 -3.32 17.04
C SER A 219 22.85 -2.48 18.31
N PHE A 220 21.69 -1.88 18.59
CA PHE A 220 21.48 -1.09 19.82
C PHE A 220 21.52 -1.97 21.07
N LEU A 221 20.90 -3.15 21.05
CA LEU A 221 20.91 -4.12 22.16
C LEU A 221 22.31 -4.62 22.50
N CYS A 222 23.21 -4.71 21.53
CA CYS A 222 24.60 -5.12 21.78
C CYS A 222 25.48 -3.96 22.19
N ALA A 223 25.31 -2.77 21.62
CA ALA A 223 26.20 -1.63 21.86
C ALA A 223 25.95 -0.93 23.20
N VAL A 224 24.68 -0.77 23.58
CA VAL A 224 24.37 -0.07 24.85
C VAL A 224 24.94 -0.79 26.05
N PRO A 225 24.78 -2.13 26.22
CA PRO A 225 25.46 -2.84 27.32
C PRO A 225 26.97 -2.73 27.30
N LEU A 226 27.57 -2.82 26.10
CA LEU A 226 29.02 -2.71 25.96
C LEU A 226 29.54 -1.32 26.39
N ILE A 227 28.86 -0.26 25.98
CA ILE A 227 29.21 1.12 26.38
C ILE A 227 29.03 1.31 27.88
N ILE A 228 27.94 0.84 28.47
CA ILE A 228 27.70 0.91 29.92
C ILE A 228 28.78 0.14 30.68
N PHE A 229 29.11 -1.08 30.25
CA PHE A 229 30.17 -1.88 30.84
C PHE A 229 31.50 -1.13 30.82
N MET A 230 31.86 -0.56 29.68
CA MET A 230 33.12 0.19 29.54
C MET A 230 33.17 1.41 30.46
N VAL A 231 32.07 2.17 30.55
CA VAL A 231 31.98 3.34 31.44
C VAL A 231 32.07 2.92 32.90
N LEU A 232 31.40 1.85 33.31
CA LEU A 232 31.43 1.38 34.70
C LEU A 232 32.77 0.78 35.08
N ALA A 233 33.32 -0.09 34.22
CA ALA A 233 34.62 -0.75 34.53
C ALA A 233 35.80 0.21 34.50
N TYR A 234 35.88 1.12 33.56
CA TYR A 234 37.02 2.00 33.35
C TYR A 234 36.79 3.42 33.84
N GLY A 235 35.57 3.95 33.76
CA GLY A 235 35.26 5.30 34.21
C GLY A 235 35.09 5.41 35.72
N PHE A 236 34.48 4.40 36.34
CA PHE A 236 34.23 4.32 37.77
C PHE A 236 35.13 3.31 38.49
N ASN A 237 36.08 2.71 37.77
CA ASN A 237 37.03 1.73 38.32
C ASN A 237 36.33 0.56 39.05
N MET A 238 35.16 0.14 38.56
CA MET A 238 34.40 -0.97 39.13
C MET A 238 34.98 -2.31 38.69
N ASP A 239 34.88 -3.30 39.58
CA ASP A 239 35.23 -4.67 39.22
C ASP A 239 34.39 -5.19 38.06
N ALA A 240 34.96 -6.01 37.18
CA ALA A 240 34.32 -6.49 35.95
C ALA A 240 32.99 -7.24 36.18
N GLY A 241 32.85 -7.94 37.31
CA GLY A 241 31.62 -8.69 37.65
C GLY A 241 30.41 -7.76 37.86
N PRO A 242 30.45 -6.82 38.82
CA PRO A 242 29.38 -5.84 39.05
C PRO A 242 29.11 -4.95 37.84
N ALA A 243 30.19 -4.51 37.13
CA ALA A 243 30.04 -3.70 35.93
C ALA A 243 29.26 -4.44 34.81
N ALA A 244 29.54 -5.73 34.59
CA ALA A 244 28.83 -6.55 33.63
C ALA A 244 27.35 -6.77 34.01
N ALA A 245 27.08 -7.01 35.31
CA ALA A 245 25.71 -7.18 35.79
C ALA A 245 24.85 -5.92 35.58
N LEU A 246 25.41 -4.73 35.88
CA LEU A 246 24.73 -3.45 35.66
C LEU A 246 24.58 -3.12 34.17
N ALA A 247 25.58 -3.43 33.35
CA ALA A 247 25.60 -3.17 31.94
C ALA A 247 24.47 -3.94 31.19
N VAL A 248 24.15 -5.17 31.62
CA VAL A 248 23.09 -5.98 31.09
C VAL A 248 21.75 -5.67 31.78
N GLY A 249 21.77 -5.50 33.10
CA GLY A 249 20.56 -5.30 33.90
C GLY A 249 19.84 -3.99 33.61
N ILE A 250 20.53 -2.88 33.42
CA ILE A 250 19.92 -1.56 33.16
C ILE A 250 19.12 -1.54 31.86
N PRO A 251 19.65 -1.95 30.70
CA PRO A 251 18.87 -1.98 29.47
C PRO A 251 17.65 -2.91 29.53
N ILE A 252 17.81 -4.08 30.18
CA ILE A 252 16.66 -5.01 30.36
C ILE A 252 15.61 -4.37 31.24
N ALA A 253 15.96 -3.73 32.36
CA ALA A 253 15.01 -3.05 33.22
C ALA A 253 14.27 -1.91 32.49
N VAL A 254 14.94 -1.15 31.63
CA VAL A 254 14.33 -0.08 30.80
C VAL A 254 13.36 -0.68 29.77
N ILE A 255 13.74 -1.76 29.11
CA ILE A 255 12.87 -2.43 28.14
C ILE A 255 11.60 -2.95 28.82
N ILE A 256 11.74 -3.60 29.98
CA ILE A 256 10.57 -4.08 30.76
C ILE A 256 9.71 -2.90 31.22
N ALA A 257 10.29 -1.83 31.72
CA ALA A 257 9.55 -0.64 32.13
C ALA A 257 8.74 -0.02 30.99
N VAL A 258 9.34 0.09 29.79
CA VAL A 258 8.65 0.61 28.59
C VAL A 258 7.55 -0.34 28.11
N ALA A 259 7.77 -1.66 28.16
CA ALA A 259 6.79 -2.66 27.74
C ALA A 259 5.59 -2.78 28.69
N VAL A 260 5.78 -2.44 29.98
CA VAL A 260 4.73 -2.52 31.03
C VAL A 260 3.97 -1.19 31.18
N LEU A 261 4.50 -0.07 30.67
CA LEU A 261 3.77 1.20 30.67
C LEU A 261 2.55 1.08 29.72
N PRO A 262 1.29 1.24 30.21
CA PRO A 262 0.13 1.23 29.34
C PRO A 262 0.25 2.38 28.34
N GLU A 263 -0.01 2.05 27.05
CA GLU A 263 -0.18 3.07 26.00
C GLU A 263 -1.28 4.03 26.51
N ARG A 264 -0.87 5.24 26.88
CA ARG A 264 -1.83 6.32 27.08
C ARG A 264 -2.29 6.76 25.71
N SER A 265 -3.46 6.21 25.32
CA SER A 265 -4.27 6.65 24.19
C SER A 265 -4.71 8.12 24.37
#